data_44a0f7e2fd8b92b1da9511ae5cf2a346
#
_entry.id   44a0f7e2fd8b92b1da9511ae5cf2a346
#
_cell.length_a   1.000
_cell.length_b   1.000
_cell.length_c   1.000
_cell.angle_alpha   90.00
_cell.angle_beta   90.00
_cell.angle_gamma   90.00
#
_symmetry.space_group_name_H-M   'P 1'
#
loop_
_entity.id
_entity.type
_entity.pdbx_description
1 polymer ?
#
loop_
_entity_poly.entity_id
_entity_poly.type
_entity_poly.pdbx_seq_one_letter_code
_entity_poly.pdbx_strand_id
1 'polypeptide(L)'
;MKKKNSKIILFLIVLNLLFLLNFLTLNGYAAVESFKPEHGLAPEIDGEIDSSAREWENASKEEINIIGTNPTDKGITTSIWVLQNNSDLFISVQFELETHNPQEFVGIMISSSKSESNSSFTDVKIVQFNDLSIAYQNYRFYDYYVIDGVFYLDQETNGDGAAKLDGNKIIYEFRIPINESVDDKDVTLDFGEIYAFKIIYGEGSVNTNTNKKINIITIEIEYPPKEPTNIWILVHNILGIIIFMGLGAMFGLYIYKIVVIKRKYRKKVSG
;
A
#
# COMPACT_ATOMS: atom_id res chain seq x y z
N MET A 1 40.13 37.17 41.46
CA MET A 1 40.17 35.81 40.90
C MET A 1 38.82 35.32 40.31
N LYS A 2 37.65 35.87 40.62
CA LYS A 2 36.32 35.39 40.12
C LYS A 2 36.06 35.58 38.60
N LYS A 3 36.62 36.56 37.95
CA LYS A 3 36.34 36.92 36.53
C LYS A 3 36.99 35.97 35.50
N LYS A 4 38.06 35.25 35.86
CA LYS A 4 38.81 34.34 34.98
C LYS A 4 38.05 33.01 34.78
N ASN A 5 37.36 32.52 35.81
CA ASN A 5 36.62 31.25 35.75
C ASN A 5 35.34 31.36 34.92
N SER A 6 34.70 32.54 34.87
CA SER A 6 33.47 32.74 34.08
C SER A 6 33.74 32.62 32.55
N LYS A 7 34.89 33.07 32.08
CA LYS A 7 35.27 32.93 30.65
C LYS A 7 35.54 31.49 30.25
N ILE A 8 36.13 30.70 31.17
CA ILE A 8 36.39 29.28 30.93
C ILE A 8 35.07 28.48 30.88
N ILE A 9 34.16 28.79 31.79
CA ILE A 9 32.83 28.12 31.81
C ILE A 9 32.04 28.46 30.55
N LEU A 10 32.05 29.74 30.13
CA LEU A 10 31.35 30.12 28.88
C LEU A 10 31.95 29.43 27.68
N PHE A 11 33.28 29.34 27.59
CA PHE A 11 33.97 28.63 26.47
C PHE A 11 33.59 27.13 26.44
N LEU A 12 33.53 26.46 27.57
CA LEU A 12 33.13 25.07 27.68
C LEU A 12 31.66 24.85 27.26
N ILE A 13 30.77 25.80 27.61
CA ILE A 13 29.36 25.76 27.22
C ILE A 13 29.23 25.91 25.70
N VAL A 14 29.94 26.87 25.10
CA VAL A 14 29.94 27.10 23.65
C VAL A 14 30.52 25.89 22.92
N LEU A 15 31.60 25.30 23.43
CA LEU A 15 32.22 24.10 22.85
C LEU A 15 31.29 22.89 22.87
N ASN A 16 30.57 22.66 23.99
CA ASN A 16 29.58 21.64 24.10
C ASN A 16 28.39 21.88 23.16
N LEU A 17 27.93 23.12 23.01
CA LEU A 17 26.85 23.48 22.09
C LEU A 17 27.24 23.24 20.63
N LEU A 18 28.46 23.57 20.25
CA LEU A 18 29.04 23.29 18.93
C LEU A 18 29.18 21.79 18.68
N PHE A 19 29.55 21.01 19.70
CA PHE A 19 29.62 19.55 19.63
C PHE A 19 28.24 18.92 19.45
N LEU A 20 27.23 19.42 20.20
CA LEU A 20 25.83 18.98 20.04
C LEU A 20 25.26 19.33 18.65
N LEU A 21 25.57 20.53 18.14
CA LEU A 21 25.16 20.94 16.79
C LEU A 21 25.78 20.05 15.71
N ASN A 22 27.05 19.65 15.83
CA ASN A 22 27.67 18.71 14.91
C ASN A 22 27.09 17.30 15.01
N PHE A 23 26.61 16.86 16.18
CA PHE A 23 25.92 15.58 16.33
C PHE A 23 24.53 15.58 15.68
N LEU A 24 23.84 16.71 15.67
CA LEU A 24 22.52 16.88 15.03
C LEU A 24 22.60 16.95 13.50
N THR A 25 23.76 17.34 12.94
CA THR A 25 23.94 17.45 11.48
C THR A 25 24.51 16.16 10.84
N LEU A 26 25.00 15.20 11.64
CA LEU A 26 25.64 13.99 11.13
C LEU A 26 24.68 12.82 10.86
N ASN A 27 23.43 12.91 11.25
CA ASN A 27 22.41 11.89 10.98
C ASN A 27 21.46 12.34 9.86
N GLY A 28 22.00 12.76 8.73
CA GLY A 28 21.25 12.83 7.49
C GLY A 28 21.04 11.42 6.94
N TYR A 29 20.21 10.61 7.61
CA TYR A 29 19.59 9.49 6.92
C TYR A 29 18.77 10.10 5.78
N ALA A 30 19.00 9.65 4.54
CA ALA A 30 18.06 9.93 3.48
C ALA A 30 16.68 9.51 4.00
N ALA A 31 15.75 10.44 4.02
CA ALA A 31 14.39 10.13 4.41
C ALA A 31 13.90 9.01 3.48
N VAL A 32 13.46 7.90 4.05
CA VAL A 32 12.79 6.86 3.28
C VAL A 32 11.46 7.43 2.85
N GLU A 33 11.19 7.46 1.56
CA GLU A 33 9.90 7.92 1.04
C GLU A 33 8.79 7.02 1.57
N SER A 34 7.77 7.63 2.16
CA SER A 34 6.65 6.91 2.78
C SER A 34 5.38 7.19 2.00
N PHE A 35 4.77 6.13 1.51
CA PHE A 35 3.49 6.18 0.81
C PHE A 35 2.36 5.76 1.74
N LYS A 36 1.28 6.53 1.64
CA LYS A 36 0.00 6.21 2.23
C LYS A 36 -1.01 6.10 1.08
N PRO A 37 -1.20 4.88 0.53
CA PRO A 37 -2.04 4.71 -0.63
C PRO A 37 -3.50 5.03 -0.28
N GLU A 38 -4.18 5.74 -1.17
CA GLU A 38 -5.61 5.92 -1.06
C GLU A 38 -6.37 4.72 -1.64
N HIS A 39 -7.61 4.53 -1.17
CA HIS A 39 -8.48 3.50 -1.73
C HIS A 39 -9.08 3.97 -3.06
N GLY A 40 -8.94 3.15 -4.10
CA GLY A 40 -9.45 3.43 -5.43
C GLY A 40 -10.02 2.21 -6.13
N LEU A 41 -10.43 2.42 -7.38
CA LEU A 41 -10.78 1.34 -8.28
C LEU A 41 -9.50 0.61 -8.71
N ALA A 42 -9.59 -0.70 -8.92
CA ALA A 42 -8.48 -1.47 -9.48
C ALA A 42 -8.14 -0.94 -10.88
N PRO A 43 -6.89 -0.52 -11.13
CA PRO A 43 -6.44 -0.20 -12.48
C PRO A 43 -6.38 -1.47 -13.34
N GLU A 44 -6.45 -1.33 -14.65
CA GLU A 44 -6.06 -2.38 -15.58
C GLU A 44 -4.53 -2.51 -15.54
N ILE A 45 -4.02 -3.74 -15.47
CA ILE A 45 -2.58 -3.99 -15.43
C ILE A 45 -2.12 -4.25 -16.87
N ASP A 46 -1.87 -3.19 -17.60
CA ASP A 46 -1.52 -3.23 -19.05
C ASP A 46 -0.24 -2.46 -19.40
N GLY A 47 0.37 -1.79 -18.43
CA GLY A 47 1.56 -0.94 -18.58
C GLY A 47 1.24 0.47 -19.07
N GLU A 48 0.00 0.92 -18.95
CA GLU A 48 -0.43 2.27 -19.30
C GLU A 48 -1.00 3.01 -18.09
N ILE A 49 -0.71 4.30 -17.98
CA ILE A 49 -1.40 5.18 -17.05
C ILE A 49 -2.41 5.99 -17.86
N ASP A 50 -3.60 5.43 -18.07
CA ASP A 50 -4.64 6.09 -18.84
C ASP A 50 -5.35 7.17 -18.00
N SER A 51 -5.03 8.42 -18.30
CA SER A 51 -5.69 9.57 -17.68
C SER A 51 -7.16 9.68 -18.06
N SER A 52 -7.60 9.09 -19.18
CA SER A 52 -8.99 9.12 -19.62
C SER A 52 -9.85 8.11 -18.86
N ALA A 53 -9.29 6.97 -18.48
CA ALA A 53 -9.94 5.96 -17.66
C ALA A 53 -9.93 6.31 -16.16
N ARG A 54 -9.11 7.30 -15.74
CA ARG A 54 -8.93 7.73 -14.35
C ARG A 54 -8.44 6.62 -13.41
N GLU A 55 -7.72 5.65 -13.94
CA GLU A 55 -7.31 4.46 -13.20
C GLU A 55 -6.43 4.78 -12.01
N TRP A 56 -5.51 5.75 -12.17
CA TRP A 56 -4.57 6.16 -11.14
C TRP A 56 -4.90 7.54 -10.54
N GLU A 57 -6.14 8.04 -10.70
CA GLU A 57 -6.53 9.40 -10.27
C GLU A 57 -6.36 9.60 -8.75
N ASN A 58 -6.64 8.55 -7.97
CA ASN A 58 -6.54 8.59 -6.50
C ASN A 58 -5.22 8.01 -5.98
N ALA A 59 -4.27 7.68 -6.84
CA ALA A 59 -3.00 7.12 -6.40
C ALA A 59 -2.14 8.17 -5.70
N SER A 60 -1.50 7.78 -4.60
CA SER A 60 -0.39 8.55 -4.04
C SER A 60 0.76 8.54 -5.03
N LYS A 61 1.26 9.72 -5.41
CA LYS A 61 2.33 9.87 -6.39
C LYS A 61 3.53 10.56 -5.78
N GLU A 62 4.72 9.98 -5.99
CA GLU A 62 5.99 10.57 -5.61
C GLU A 62 7.04 10.39 -6.72
N GLU A 63 8.05 11.24 -6.69
CA GLU A 63 9.20 11.17 -7.57
C GLU A 63 10.43 10.77 -6.76
N ILE A 64 11.02 9.64 -7.10
CA ILE A 64 12.19 9.11 -6.40
C ILE A 64 13.36 8.95 -7.36
N ASN A 65 14.56 8.77 -6.82
CA ASN A 65 15.75 8.49 -7.62
C ASN A 65 16.25 7.06 -7.32
N ILE A 66 16.20 6.18 -8.30
CA ILE A 66 16.74 4.82 -8.19
C ILE A 66 18.25 4.89 -8.47
N ILE A 67 19.05 4.58 -7.45
CA ILE A 67 20.51 4.80 -7.47
C ILE A 67 21.24 3.48 -7.67
N GLY A 68 22.29 3.50 -8.51
CA GLY A 68 23.18 2.36 -8.67
C GLY A 68 24.09 2.16 -7.45
N THR A 69 24.63 0.95 -7.34
CA THR A 69 25.60 0.60 -6.28
C THR A 69 26.95 1.30 -6.46
N ASN A 70 27.24 1.79 -7.67
CA ASN A 70 28.44 2.56 -7.95
C ASN A 70 28.16 4.05 -7.69
N PRO A 71 28.95 4.75 -6.84
CA PRO A 71 28.76 6.18 -6.54
C PRO A 71 28.83 7.11 -7.76
N THR A 72 29.41 6.65 -8.87
CA THR A 72 29.52 7.41 -10.13
C THR A 72 28.32 7.24 -11.05
N ASP A 73 27.44 6.29 -10.77
CA ASP A 73 26.25 6.05 -11.57
C ASP A 73 25.24 7.16 -11.35
N LYS A 74 24.78 7.74 -12.46
CA LYS A 74 23.61 8.61 -12.42
C LYS A 74 22.40 7.78 -12.04
N GLY A 75 21.63 8.25 -11.07
CA GLY A 75 20.34 7.66 -10.74
C GLY A 75 19.36 7.77 -11.91
N ILE A 76 18.27 7.01 -11.80
CA ILE A 76 17.12 7.13 -12.70
C ILE A 76 16.03 7.84 -11.92
N THR A 77 15.63 9.03 -12.36
CA THR A 77 14.47 9.73 -11.81
C THR A 77 13.23 8.96 -12.22
N THR A 78 12.44 8.57 -11.24
CA THR A 78 11.35 7.62 -11.39
C THR A 78 10.11 8.16 -10.70
N SER A 79 8.99 8.24 -11.40
CA SER A 79 7.69 8.51 -10.79
C SER A 79 7.08 7.19 -10.34
N ILE A 80 6.54 7.17 -9.13
CA ILE A 80 5.87 6.02 -8.54
C ILE A 80 4.46 6.43 -8.16
N TRP A 81 3.50 5.59 -8.51
CA TRP A 81 2.11 5.67 -8.04
C TRP A 81 1.82 4.47 -7.19
N VAL A 82 1.14 4.69 -6.08
CA VAL A 82 0.69 3.65 -5.17
C VAL A 82 -0.78 3.84 -4.89
N LEU A 83 -1.56 2.80 -5.12
CA LEU A 83 -2.99 2.74 -4.94
C LEU A 83 -3.34 1.41 -4.26
N GLN A 84 -4.42 1.35 -3.51
CA GLN A 84 -4.93 0.07 -3.02
C GLN A 84 -6.46 -0.01 -3.14
N ASN A 85 -6.96 -1.22 -3.13
CA ASN A 85 -8.37 -1.52 -2.91
C ASN A 85 -8.52 -2.45 -1.69
N ASN A 86 -9.64 -3.15 -1.57
CA ASN A 86 -9.89 -4.04 -0.43
C ASN A 86 -9.12 -5.37 -0.50
N SER A 87 -8.51 -5.69 -1.63
CA SER A 87 -7.85 -6.99 -1.86
C SER A 87 -6.43 -6.87 -2.38
N ASP A 88 -6.08 -5.74 -3.01
CA ASP A 88 -4.83 -5.61 -3.73
C ASP A 88 -4.17 -4.26 -3.50
N LEU A 89 -2.83 -4.27 -3.47
CA LEU A 89 -1.96 -3.12 -3.59
C LEU A 89 -1.50 -3.01 -5.05
N PHE A 90 -1.58 -1.82 -5.62
CA PHE A 90 -1.14 -1.51 -6.97
C PHE A 90 0.02 -0.54 -6.92
N ILE A 91 1.08 -0.85 -7.67
CA ILE A 91 2.27 0.00 -7.78
C ILE A 91 2.57 0.19 -9.26
N SER A 92 2.66 1.46 -9.70
CA SER A 92 3.17 1.79 -11.03
C SER A 92 4.50 2.52 -10.92
N VAL A 93 5.46 2.14 -11.76
CA VAL A 93 6.82 2.67 -11.82
C VAL A 93 7.08 3.17 -13.22
N GLN A 94 7.30 4.49 -13.37
CA GLN A 94 7.53 5.13 -14.66
C GLN A 94 8.84 5.89 -14.67
N PHE A 95 9.61 5.73 -15.74
CA PHE A 95 10.82 6.52 -15.99
C PHE A 95 11.10 6.64 -17.49
N GLU A 96 12.07 7.48 -17.82
CA GLU A 96 12.53 7.68 -19.18
C GLU A 96 14.04 7.38 -19.27
N LEU A 97 14.44 6.65 -20.32
CA LEU A 97 15.83 6.37 -20.65
C LEU A 97 16.11 6.75 -22.10
N GLU A 98 17.33 7.22 -22.40
CA GLU A 98 17.74 7.50 -23.76
C GLU A 98 17.77 6.23 -24.65
N THR A 99 18.08 5.10 -24.02
CA THR A 99 18.12 3.78 -24.67
C THR A 99 17.61 2.72 -23.71
N HIS A 100 16.82 1.78 -24.22
CA HIS A 100 16.34 0.63 -23.50
C HIS A 100 17.10 -0.63 -23.93
N ASN A 101 17.36 -1.51 -23.00
CA ASN A 101 18.05 -2.77 -23.25
C ASN A 101 17.06 -3.94 -23.32
N PRO A 102 17.31 -4.92 -24.22
CA PRO A 102 16.59 -6.16 -24.16
C PRO A 102 16.72 -6.80 -22.77
N GLN A 103 15.66 -7.41 -22.28
CA GLN A 103 15.63 -8.05 -20.95
C GLN A 103 15.81 -7.09 -19.76
N GLU A 104 15.58 -5.79 -19.95
CA GLU A 104 15.47 -4.91 -18.78
C GLU A 104 14.26 -5.29 -17.93
N PHE A 105 14.36 -5.04 -16.62
CA PHE A 105 13.31 -5.38 -15.69
C PHE A 105 13.19 -4.36 -14.57
N VAL A 106 11.99 -4.27 -14.03
CA VAL A 106 11.73 -3.70 -12.72
C VAL A 106 11.23 -4.81 -11.81
N GLY A 107 11.70 -4.79 -10.57
CA GLY A 107 11.24 -5.69 -9.52
C GLY A 107 10.83 -4.93 -8.28
N ILE A 108 9.81 -5.42 -7.61
CA ILE A 108 9.33 -4.97 -6.32
C ILE A 108 9.64 -6.06 -5.30
N MET A 109 10.63 -5.81 -4.44
CA MET A 109 10.96 -6.73 -3.35
C MET A 109 10.21 -6.30 -2.09
N ILE A 110 9.58 -7.23 -1.43
CA ILE A 110 8.74 -7.02 -0.26
C ILE A 110 9.49 -7.52 0.98
N SER A 111 9.49 -6.72 2.04
CA SER A 111 10.11 -7.09 3.30
C SER A 111 9.21 -8.02 4.11
N SER A 112 9.77 -9.11 4.63
CA SER A 112 9.10 -9.97 5.61
C SER A 112 8.99 -9.34 7.00
N SER A 113 9.67 -8.22 7.24
CA SER A 113 9.69 -7.49 8.51
C SER A 113 8.91 -6.19 8.40
N LYS A 114 8.03 -5.94 9.36
CA LYS A 114 7.29 -4.69 9.56
C LYS A 114 8.17 -3.54 10.07
N SER A 115 9.49 -3.61 9.96
CA SER A 115 10.45 -2.62 10.46
C SER A 115 11.41 -2.15 9.36
N GLU A 116 11.54 -0.84 9.22
CA GLU A 116 12.38 -0.18 8.20
C GLU A 116 13.89 -0.52 8.34
N SER A 117 14.40 -0.74 9.56
CA SER A 117 15.83 -0.73 9.84
C SER A 117 16.57 -2.05 9.62
N ASN A 118 15.86 -3.19 9.53
CA ASN A 118 16.45 -4.53 9.36
C ASN A 118 15.60 -5.41 8.45
N SER A 119 15.07 -4.83 7.37
CA SER A 119 14.17 -5.53 6.48
C SER A 119 14.88 -6.64 5.71
N SER A 120 14.48 -7.88 5.94
CA SER A 120 14.81 -8.98 5.04
C SER A 120 13.79 -9.00 3.91
N PHE A 121 14.26 -8.76 2.70
CA PHE A 121 13.43 -8.79 1.50
C PHE A 121 13.42 -10.21 0.96
N THR A 122 12.28 -10.88 1.09
CA THR A 122 12.16 -12.32 0.79
C THR A 122 11.25 -12.64 -0.36
N ASP A 123 10.25 -11.80 -0.64
CA ASP A 123 9.30 -11.94 -1.74
C ASP A 123 9.58 -10.89 -2.83
N VAL A 124 9.50 -11.25 -4.11
CA VAL A 124 9.89 -10.37 -5.23
C VAL A 124 9.00 -10.57 -6.44
N LYS A 125 8.29 -9.53 -6.82
CA LYS A 125 7.51 -9.49 -8.07
C LYS A 125 8.32 -8.76 -9.14
N ILE A 126 8.51 -9.38 -10.30
CA ILE A 126 9.34 -8.85 -11.40
C ILE A 126 8.54 -8.80 -12.69
N VAL A 127 8.63 -7.67 -13.38
CA VAL A 127 8.21 -7.56 -14.78
C VAL A 127 9.44 -7.34 -15.65
N GLN A 128 9.65 -8.20 -16.62
CA GLN A 128 10.82 -8.19 -17.49
C GLN A 128 10.43 -8.20 -18.96
N PHE A 129 11.08 -7.38 -19.77
CA PHE A 129 10.98 -7.48 -21.22
C PHE A 129 11.80 -8.64 -21.75
N ASN A 130 11.21 -9.40 -22.66
CA ASN A 130 11.91 -10.51 -23.33
C ASN A 130 12.61 -10.07 -24.62
N ASP A 131 12.05 -9.08 -25.33
CA ASP A 131 12.59 -8.54 -26.57
C ASP A 131 11.98 -7.17 -26.82
N LEU A 132 12.80 -6.13 -26.81
CA LEU A 132 12.39 -4.75 -27.12
C LEU A 132 12.31 -4.46 -28.62
N SER A 133 12.74 -5.39 -29.48
CA SER A 133 12.79 -5.20 -30.94
C SER A 133 11.43 -5.28 -31.63
N ILE A 134 10.41 -5.78 -30.93
CA ILE A 134 9.07 -5.99 -31.47
C ILE A 134 8.11 -4.94 -30.88
N ALA A 135 7.36 -4.26 -31.75
CA ALA A 135 6.38 -3.24 -31.40
C ALA A 135 5.19 -3.73 -30.55
N TYR A 136 5.22 -4.96 -30.08
CA TYR A 136 4.20 -5.56 -29.22
C TYR A 136 4.84 -5.91 -27.88
N GLN A 137 4.15 -5.54 -26.84
CA GLN A 137 4.48 -5.74 -25.43
C GLN A 137 4.89 -7.18 -25.15
N ASN A 138 6.17 -7.46 -25.20
CA ASN A 138 6.70 -8.77 -24.91
C ASN A 138 7.34 -8.73 -23.53
N TYR A 139 6.51 -8.61 -22.51
CA TYR A 139 6.92 -8.70 -21.13
C TYR A 139 6.48 -10.03 -20.52
N ARG A 140 7.11 -10.38 -19.40
CA ARG A 140 6.68 -11.48 -18.53
C ARG A 140 6.69 -11.02 -17.09
N PHE A 141 5.65 -11.40 -16.38
CA PHE A 141 5.60 -11.32 -14.95
C PHE A 141 6.21 -12.58 -14.35
N TYR A 142 7.01 -12.41 -13.31
CA TYR A 142 7.64 -13.48 -12.57
C TYR A 142 7.47 -13.23 -11.08
N ASP A 143 7.19 -14.28 -10.35
CA ASP A 143 7.20 -14.33 -8.92
C ASP A 143 8.47 -15.04 -8.44
N TYR A 144 9.20 -14.44 -7.52
CA TYR A 144 10.45 -14.97 -6.98
C TYR A 144 10.46 -14.86 -5.46
N TYR A 145 11.10 -15.79 -4.81
CA TYR A 145 11.54 -15.65 -3.43
C TYR A 145 13.06 -15.57 -3.33
N VAL A 146 13.57 -14.99 -2.23
CA VAL A 146 15.00 -14.75 -2.03
C VAL A 146 15.51 -15.52 -0.84
N ILE A 147 16.55 -16.34 -1.05
CA ILE A 147 17.32 -16.99 0.01
C ILE A 147 18.78 -16.60 -0.19
N ASP A 148 19.42 -16.07 0.86
CA ASP A 148 20.85 -15.67 0.86
C ASP A 148 21.22 -14.75 -0.31
N GLY A 149 20.30 -13.89 -0.73
CA GLY A 149 20.48 -12.93 -1.83
C GLY A 149 20.35 -13.54 -3.23
N VAL A 150 19.99 -14.81 -3.34
CA VAL A 150 19.73 -15.49 -4.60
C VAL A 150 18.22 -15.55 -4.87
N PHE A 151 17.80 -15.21 -6.09
CA PHE A 151 16.42 -15.22 -6.54
C PHE A 151 16.05 -16.61 -7.07
N TYR A 152 15.03 -17.21 -6.51
CA TYR A 152 14.47 -18.48 -6.94
C TYR A 152 13.07 -18.25 -7.46
N LEU A 153 12.79 -18.75 -8.66
CA LEU A 153 11.46 -18.66 -9.27
C LEU A 153 10.45 -19.42 -8.42
N ASP A 154 9.36 -18.75 -8.05
CA ASP A 154 8.26 -19.41 -7.40
C ASP A 154 7.42 -20.18 -8.43
N GLN A 155 6.91 -21.35 -8.05
CA GLN A 155 6.05 -22.16 -8.90
C GLN A 155 4.58 -21.77 -8.75
N GLU A 156 4.24 -21.22 -7.59
CA GLU A 156 2.90 -20.73 -7.27
C GLU A 156 2.93 -19.20 -7.32
N THR A 157 2.46 -18.66 -8.42
CA THR A 157 2.52 -17.22 -8.68
C THR A 157 1.31 -16.53 -8.09
N ASN A 158 1.54 -15.50 -7.26
CA ASN A 158 0.50 -14.59 -6.82
C ASN A 158 0.75 -13.16 -7.35
N GLY A 159 -0.33 -12.41 -7.58
CA GLY A 159 -0.24 -11.08 -8.18
C GLY A 159 -0.21 -11.09 -9.70
N ASP A 160 0.15 -9.96 -10.27
CA ASP A 160 0.19 -9.72 -11.72
C ASP A 160 1.12 -8.54 -12.03
N GLY A 161 1.55 -8.43 -13.29
CA GLY A 161 2.36 -7.29 -13.72
C GLY A 161 2.45 -7.15 -15.22
N ALA A 162 2.52 -5.90 -15.65
CA ALA A 162 2.60 -5.51 -17.06
C ALA A 162 3.65 -4.42 -17.25
N ALA A 163 4.10 -4.26 -18.49
CA ALA A 163 4.91 -3.12 -18.86
C ALA A 163 4.68 -2.69 -20.30
N LYS A 164 4.82 -1.40 -20.56
CA LYS A 164 4.73 -0.82 -21.89
C LYS A 164 5.81 0.22 -22.11
N LEU A 165 6.44 0.12 -23.25
CA LEU A 165 7.40 1.10 -23.76
C LEU A 165 6.72 2.00 -24.78
N ASP A 166 6.75 3.32 -24.55
CA ASP A 166 6.28 4.34 -25.50
C ASP A 166 7.41 5.36 -25.73
N GLY A 167 8.08 5.22 -26.86
CA GLY A 167 9.29 5.99 -27.15
C GLY A 167 10.41 5.71 -26.15
N ASN A 168 10.81 6.73 -25.39
CA ASN A 168 11.81 6.65 -24.33
C ASN A 168 11.22 6.45 -22.94
N LYS A 169 9.89 6.49 -22.84
CA LYS A 169 9.14 6.34 -21.59
C LYS A 169 8.72 4.90 -21.43
N ILE A 170 8.92 4.37 -20.24
CA ILE A 170 8.49 3.03 -19.89
C ILE A 170 7.67 3.06 -18.61
N ILE A 171 6.63 2.25 -18.56
CA ILE A 171 5.76 2.08 -17.42
C ILE A 171 5.74 0.59 -17.06
N TYR A 172 5.92 0.30 -15.79
CA TYR A 172 5.77 -1.02 -15.19
C TYR A 172 4.66 -0.95 -14.16
N GLU A 173 3.74 -1.89 -14.19
CA GLU A 173 2.62 -1.98 -13.26
C GLU A 173 2.63 -3.32 -12.55
N PHE A 174 2.23 -3.29 -11.29
CA PHE A 174 2.20 -4.45 -10.40
C PHE A 174 0.90 -4.47 -9.63
N ARG A 175 0.32 -5.65 -9.49
CA ARG A 175 -0.77 -5.96 -8.57
C ARG A 175 -0.26 -6.98 -7.56
N ILE A 176 -0.35 -6.66 -6.27
CA ILE A 176 0.15 -7.47 -5.16
C ILE A 176 -1.03 -7.73 -4.21
N PRO A 177 -1.42 -8.98 -3.96
CA PRO A 177 -2.53 -9.29 -3.08
C PRO A 177 -2.30 -8.84 -1.64
N ILE A 178 -3.37 -8.38 -0.96
CA ILE A 178 -3.39 -8.03 0.46
C ILE A 178 -4.11 -9.12 1.23
N ASN A 179 -3.60 -9.51 2.41
CA ASN A 179 -4.12 -10.58 3.26
C ASN A 179 -4.18 -11.97 2.58
N GLU A 180 -3.43 -12.16 1.52
CA GLU A 180 -3.35 -13.40 0.79
C GLU A 180 -1.89 -13.80 0.57
N SER A 181 -1.57 -15.05 0.82
CA SER A 181 -0.34 -15.70 0.39
C SER A 181 -0.69 -17.07 -0.16
N VAL A 182 -0.07 -17.47 -1.24
CA VAL A 182 -0.33 -18.78 -1.86
C VAL A 182 0.47 -19.85 -1.14
N ASP A 183 1.66 -19.50 -0.66
CA ASP A 183 2.53 -20.41 0.10
C ASP A 183 3.33 -19.65 1.20
N ASP A 184 4.28 -20.33 1.83
CA ASP A 184 5.14 -19.81 2.92
C ASP A 184 6.29 -18.91 2.44
N LYS A 185 6.45 -18.72 1.14
CA LYS A 185 7.49 -17.88 0.53
C LYS A 185 6.99 -16.45 0.28
N ASP A 186 5.69 -16.31 0.11
CA ASP A 186 5.05 -15.01 -0.07
C ASP A 186 4.98 -14.22 1.23
N VAL A 187 5.18 -12.92 1.13
CA VAL A 187 4.92 -11.99 2.23
C VAL A 187 3.45 -11.62 2.24
N THR A 188 2.74 -11.99 3.31
CA THR A 188 1.37 -11.54 3.52
C THR A 188 1.34 -10.08 3.96
N LEU A 189 0.68 -9.22 3.21
CA LEU A 189 0.48 -7.81 3.54
C LEU A 189 -0.76 -7.67 4.42
N ASP A 190 -0.60 -7.31 5.69
CA ASP A 190 -1.70 -7.12 6.65
C ASP A 190 -2.17 -5.66 6.67
N PHE A 191 -3.47 -5.43 6.80
CA PHE A 191 -4.01 -4.08 6.97
C PHE A 191 -3.54 -3.41 8.26
N GLY A 192 -3.23 -2.12 8.17
CA GLY A 192 -2.75 -1.30 9.29
C GLY A 192 -1.27 -1.45 9.60
N GLU A 193 -0.52 -2.17 8.77
CA GLU A 193 0.91 -2.39 8.94
C GLU A 193 1.72 -1.65 7.88
N ILE A 194 2.97 -1.34 8.22
CA ILE A 194 3.91 -0.67 7.31
C ILE A 194 4.96 -1.67 6.86
N TYR A 195 5.15 -1.76 5.56
CA TYR A 195 6.17 -2.62 4.95
C TYR A 195 7.20 -1.79 4.20
N ALA A 196 8.44 -2.27 4.19
CA ALA A 196 9.46 -1.74 3.30
C ALA A 196 9.41 -2.46 1.94
N PHE A 197 9.40 -1.67 0.89
CA PHE A 197 9.46 -2.13 -0.49
C PHE A 197 10.76 -1.65 -1.12
N LYS A 198 11.50 -2.57 -1.73
CA LYS A 198 12.70 -2.24 -2.47
C LYS A 198 12.40 -2.30 -3.96
N ILE A 199 12.47 -1.17 -4.64
CA ILE A 199 12.35 -1.09 -6.09
C ILE A 199 13.72 -1.36 -6.68
N ILE A 200 13.80 -2.31 -7.59
CA ILE A 200 15.02 -2.66 -8.30
C ILE A 200 14.81 -2.46 -9.81
N TYR A 201 15.77 -1.84 -10.45
CA TYR A 201 15.89 -1.81 -11.91
C TYR A 201 17.17 -2.55 -12.31
N GLY A 202 17.11 -3.31 -13.38
CA GLY A 202 18.28 -3.99 -13.91
C GLY A 202 18.08 -4.46 -15.35
N GLU A 203 19.16 -4.95 -15.92
CA GLU A 203 19.23 -5.41 -17.30
C GLU A 203 19.75 -6.85 -17.35
N GLY A 204 19.15 -7.69 -18.17
CA GLY A 204 19.52 -9.10 -18.30
C GLY A 204 19.00 -10.00 -17.18
N SER A 205 19.74 -11.03 -16.80
CA SER A 205 19.30 -11.98 -15.79
C SER A 205 19.26 -11.39 -14.39
N VAL A 206 18.17 -11.61 -13.68
CA VAL A 206 17.95 -11.12 -12.31
C VAL A 206 19.06 -11.57 -11.35
N ASN A 207 19.55 -12.80 -11.47
CA ASN A 207 20.58 -13.33 -10.58
C ASN A 207 22.00 -12.86 -10.92
N THR A 208 22.30 -12.61 -12.19
CA THR A 208 23.65 -12.28 -12.63
C THR A 208 23.91 -10.78 -12.77
N ASN A 209 22.87 -9.97 -12.66
CA ASN A 209 23.00 -8.53 -12.79
C ASN A 209 23.64 -7.92 -11.55
N THR A 210 24.88 -7.44 -11.69
CA THR A 210 25.65 -6.74 -10.65
C THR A 210 25.39 -5.25 -10.58
N ASN A 211 24.77 -4.69 -11.64
CA ASN A 211 24.53 -3.23 -11.79
C ASN A 211 23.09 -2.83 -11.48
N LYS A 212 22.43 -3.55 -10.59
CA LYS A 212 21.07 -3.18 -10.16
C LYS A 212 21.07 -1.80 -9.54
N LYS A 213 20.12 -0.98 -9.98
CA LYS A 213 19.80 0.29 -9.31
C LYS A 213 18.65 0.04 -8.35
N ILE A 214 18.71 0.65 -7.17
CA ILE A 214 17.75 0.38 -6.09
C ILE A 214 17.27 1.67 -5.42
N ASN A 215 16.04 1.64 -4.93
CA ASN A 215 15.54 2.55 -3.90
C ASN A 215 14.63 1.77 -2.93
N ILE A 216 14.52 2.26 -1.71
CA ILE A 216 13.64 1.68 -0.69
C ILE A 216 12.58 2.72 -0.35
N ILE A 217 11.33 2.31 -0.41
CA ILE A 217 10.17 3.08 0.00
C ILE A 217 9.44 2.33 1.11
N THR A 218 8.60 3.01 1.87
CA THR A 218 7.69 2.38 2.81
C THR A 218 6.26 2.61 2.38
N ILE A 219 5.40 1.60 2.56
CA ILE A 219 3.99 1.67 2.24
C ILE A 219 3.20 1.20 3.46
N GLU A 220 2.27 2.04 3.92
CA GLU A 220 1.29 1.69 4.94
C GLU A 220 0.08 1.05 4.25
N ILE A 221 -0.28 -0.18 4.62
CA ILE A 221 -1.44 -0.87 4.07
C ILE A 221 -2.68 -0.40 4.84
N GLU A 222 -3.49 0.43 4.23
CA GLU A 222 -4.64 1.06 4.86
C GLU A 222 -5.80 0.08 5.07
N TYR A 223 -6.52 0.25 6.18
CA TYR A 223 -7.78 -0.49 6.36
C TYR A 223 -8.82 -0.09 5.31
N PRO A 224 -9.61 -1.04 4.80
CA PRO A 224 -10.72 -0.70 3.92
C PRO A 224 -11.61 0.39 4.53
N PRO A 225 -12.06 1.35 3.74
CA PRO A 225 -12.97 2.37 4.22
C PRO A 225 -14.22 1.72 4.78
N LYS A 226 -14.63 2.12 5.98
CA LYS A 226 -15.88 1.62 6.56
C LYS A 226 -17.02 1.99 5.63
N GLU A 227 -17.77 0.98 5.20
CA GLU A 227 -18.98 1.25 4.45
C GLU A 227 -19.85 2.28 5.20
N PRO A 228 -20.33 3.32 4.53
CA PRO A 228 -21.20 4.28 5.16
C PRO A 228 -22.40 3.53 5.73
N THR A 229 -22.60 3.61 7.04
CA THR A 229 -23.76 3.00 7.69
C THR A 229 -24.99 3.47 6.95
N ASN A 230 -25.68 2.57 6.27
CA ASN A 230 -26.86 2.94 5.49
C ASN A 230 -27.95 3.41 6.47
N ILE A 231 -28.00 4.71 6.70
CA ILE A 231 -28.94 5.38 7.61
C ILE A 231 -30.38 4.93 7.31
N TRP A 232 -30.69 4.65 6.04
CA TRP A 232 -32.01 4.17 5.64
C TRP A 232 -32.34 2.79 6.22
N ILE A 233 -31.38 1.88 6.33
CA ILE A 233 -31.58 0.56 6.99
C ILE A 233 -31.88 0.79 8.47
N LEU A 234 -31.16 1.68 9.13
CA LEU A 234 -31.39 2.02 10.53
C LEU A 234 -32.78 2.65 10.73
N VAL A 235 -33.14 3.59 9.85
CA VAL A 235 -34.47 4.25 9.87
C VAL A 235 -35.59 3.22 9.65
N HIS A 236 -35.48 2.33 8.66
CA HIS A 236 -36.47 1.30 8.41
C HIS A 236 -36.63 0.33 9.60
N ASN A 237 -35.54 -0.07 10.24
CA ASN A 237 -35.59 -0.92 11.40
C ASN A 237 -36.28 -0.25 12.58
N ILE A 238 -35.96 1.04 12.86
CA ILE A 238 -36.61 1.81 13.93
C ILE A 238 -38.10 2.00 13.63
N LEU A 239 -38.44 2.35 12.39
CA LEU A 239 -39.85 2.53 11.98
C LEU A 239 -40.62 1.21 12.10
N GLY A 240 -40.03 0.08 11.71
CA GLY A 240 -40.60 -1.26 11.87
C GLY A 240 -40.92 -1.58 13.33
N ILE A 241 -40.00 -1.30 14.24
CA ILE A 241 -40.19 -1.50 15.68
C ILE A 241 -41.35 -0.64 16.22
N ILE A 242 -41.41 0.63 15.84
CA ILE A 242 -42.47 1.55 16.27
C ILE A 242 -43.86 1.07 15.79
N ILE A 243 -43.96 0.67 14.50
CA ILE A 243 -45.18 0.14 13.94
C ILE A 243 -45.62 -1.16 14.67
N PHE A 244 -44.69 -2.04 14.90
CA PHE A 244 -44.97 -3.31 15.60
C PHE A 244 -45.48 -3.09 17.04
N MET A 245 -44.82 -2.17 17.78
CA MET A 245 -45.25 -1.80 19.13
C MET A 245 -46.62 -1.15 19.12
N GLY A 246 -46.89 -0.28 18.14
CA GLY A 246 -48.19 0.39 17.96
C GLY A 246 -49.32 -0.59 17.70
N LEU A 247 -49.12 -1.53 16.80
CA LEU A 247 -50.05 -2.61 16.51
C LEU A 247 -50.30 -3.52 17.74
N GLY A 248 -49.24 -3.85 18.46
CA GLY A 248 -49.32 -4.65 19.69
C GLY A 248 -50.16 -3.94 20.77
N ALA A 249 -49.97 -2.63 20.96
CA ALA A 249 -50.73 -1.85 21.91
C ALA A 249 -52.23 -1.74 21.49
N MET A 250 -52.54 -1.54 20.21
CA MET A 250 -53.91 -1.53 19.71
C MET A 250 -54.63 -2.87 19.92
N PHE A 251 -53.90 -3.95 19.64
CA PHE A 251 -54.42 -5.31 19.85
C PHE A 251 -54.69 -5.58 21.33
N GLY A 252 -53.79 -5.18 22.22
CA GLY A 252 -53.96 -5.30 23.67
C GLY A 252 -55.20 -4.51 24.18
N LEU A 253 -55.39 -3.29 23.69
CA LEU A 253 -56.57 -2.47 24.02
C LEU A 253 -57.88 -3.11 23.50
N TYR A 254 -57.86 -3.72 22.33
CA TYR A 254 -58.98 -4.44 21.75
C TYR A 254 -59.39 -5.63 22.63
N ILE A 255 -58.42 -6.48 23.00
CA ILE A 255 -58.67 -7.63 23.90
C ILE A 255 -59.18 -7.14 25.25
N TYR A 256 -58.62 -6.10 25.83
CA TYR A 256 -59.05 -5.54 27.10
C TYR A 256 -60.53 -5.10 27.02
N LYS A 257 -60.96 -4.40 25.94
CA LYS A 257 -62.36 -4.04 25.75
C LYS A 257 -63.28 -5.23 25.67
N ILE A 258 -62.93 -6.30 24.98
CA ILE A 258 -63.69 -7.56 24.90
C ILE A 258 -63.86 -8.17 26.27
N VAL A 259 -62.77 -8.24 27.06
CA VAL A 259 -62.84 -8.82 28.42
C VAL A 259 -63.74 -8.02 29.35
N VAL A 260 -63.65 -6.66 29.29
CA VAL A 260 -64.50 -5.76 30.08
C VAL A 260 -65.96 -5.94 29.69
N ILE A 261 -66.30 -5.96 28.41
CA ILE A 261 -67.67 -6.20 27.91
C ILE A 261 -68.17 -7.55 28.38
N LYS A 262 -67.40 -8.60 28.23
CA LYS A 262 -67.76 -9.99 28.66
C LYS A 262 -68.02 -10.06 30.17
N ARG A 263 -67.26 -9.34 31.00
CA ARG A 263 -67.46 -9.26 32.45
C ARG A 263 -68.79 -8.49 32.79
N LYS A 264 -69.11 -7.41 32.09
CA LYS A 264 -70.37 -6.69 32.27
C LYS A 264 -71.57 -7.53 31.92
N TYR A 265 -71.54 -8.31 30.82
CA TYR A 265 -72.62 -9.20 30.42
C TYR A 265 -72.84 -10.35 31.45
N ARG A 266 -71.76 -10.95 31.96
CA ARG A 266 -71.91 -12.00 33.00
C ARG A 266 -72.55 -11.49 34.27
N LYS A 267 -72.27 -10.28 34.72
CA LYS A 267 -72.92 -9.67 35.89
C LYS A 267 -74.40 -9.37 35.66
N LYS A 268 -74.85 -9.14 34.44
CA LYS A 268 -76.29 -8.90 34.12
C LYS A 268 -77.11 -10.16 34.01
N VAL A 269 -76.54 -11.31 33.79
CA VAL A 269 -77.23 -12.59 33.62
C VAL A 269 -77.25 -13.36 34.94
N SER A 270 -76.44 -13.05 35.93
CA SER A 270 -76.36 -13.72 37.24
C SER A 270 -77.04 -12.92 38.38
N GLY A 271 -77.76 -11.86 38.13
CA GLY A 271 -78.63 -11.12 39.04
C GLY A 271 -80.03 -11.04 38.50
#